data_af4aa44630e0f96659ac9b6a5de2ee5f
#
_entry.id   af4aa44630e0f96659ac9b6a5de2ee5f
#
_cell.length_a   1.000
_cell.length_b   1.000
_cell.length_c   1.000
_cell.angle_alpha   90.00
_cell.angle_beta   90.00
_cell.angle_gamma   90.00
#
_symmetry.space_group_name_H-M   'P 1'
#
loop_
_entity.id
_entity.type
_entity.pdbx_description
1 polymer ?
#
loop_
_entity_poly.entity_id
_entity_poly.type
_entity_poly.pdbx_seq_one_letter_code
_entity_poly.pdbx_strand_id
1 'polypeptide(L)'
;MTRDKPLIYVAHPYGGNETNKSKVEKIMSTLVTMDPAHVYVSPIHNFGMVYFDKEYAKGLEICLNLLEQCKGIILCGDWQHSKGCIGEWAYSTARGKEIYTLSEWMSKQKIGIEVDI
;
A
#
# COMPACT_ATOMS: atom_id res chain seq x y z
N MET A 1 -17.36 -20.28 -0.43
CA MET A 1 -17.00 -18.88 -0.28
C MET A 1 -15.84 -18.72 0.68
N THR A 2 -14.83 -17.99 0.26
CA THR A 2 -13.64 -17.77 1.07
C THR A 2 -13.74 -16.45 1.80
N ARG A 3 -13.67 -16.48 3.13
CA ARG A 3 -13.78 -15.28 3.94
C ARG A 3 -12.44 -14.84 4.54
N ASP A 4 -11.45 -15.72 4.45
CA ASP A 4 -10.18 -15.49 5.15
C ASP A 4 -9.06 -15.12 4.19
N LYS A 5 -9.38 -14.31 3.19
CA LYS A 5 -8.36 -13.80 2.28
C LYS A 5 -7.49 -12.79 3.03
N PRO A 6 -6.17 -12.91 2.94
CA PRO A 6 -5.29 -11.97 3.62
C PRO A 6 -5.44 -10.56 3.06
N LEU A 7 -5.37 -9.58 3.94
CA LEU A 7 -5.31 -8.17 3.56
C LEU A 7 -3.87 -7.78 3.29
N ILE A 8 -3.64 -7.12 2.18
CA ILE A 8 -2.32 -6.63 1.79
C ILE A 8 -2.40 -5.11 1.62
N TYR A 9 -1.52 -4.42 2.30
CA TYR A 9 -1.47 -2.96 2.34
C TYR A 9 -0.60 -2.44 1.19
N VAL A 10 -1.15 -1.57 0.37
CA VAL A 10 -0.41 -1.01 -0.77
C VAL A 10 0.06 0.40 -0.40
N ALA A 11 1.34 0.54 -0.11
CA ALA A 11 1.96 1.80 0.29
C ALA A 11 2.60 2.48 -0.92
N HIS A 12 2.29 3.75 -1.12
CA HIS A 12 2.81 4.54 -2.23
C HIS A 12 2.91 5.99 -1.78
N PRO A 13 3.93 6.74 -2.19
CA PRO A 13 3.98 8.18 -1.89
C PRO A 13 2.71 8.88 -2.34
N TYR A 14 2.22 9.82 -1.55
CA TYR A 14 1.05 10.60 -1.93
C TYR A 14 1.29 12.11 -1.87
N GLY A 15 1.47 12.67 -0.66
CA GLY A 15 1.69 14.10 -0.49
C GLY A 15 0.56 14.97 -1.04
N GLY A 16 -0.66 14.42 -1.14
CA GLY A 16 -1.78 15.13 -1.74
C GLY A 16 -1.70 15.26 -3.26
N ASN A 17 -0.81 14.52 -3.89
CA ASN A 17 -0.49 14.66 -5.33
C ASN A 17 -1.38 13.74 -6.18
N GLU A 18 -2.12 14.33 -7.12
CA GLU A 18 -3.05 13.57 -7.99
C GLU A 18 -2.33 12.62 -8.93
N THR A 19 -1.11 12.93 -9.34
CA THR A 19 -0.32 12.02 -10.18
C THR A 19 0.00 10.74 -9.41
N ASN A 20 0.38 10.87 -8.13
CA ASN A 20 0.62 9.71 -7.28
C ASN A 20 -0.66 8.91 -7.07
N LYS A 21 -1.80 9.58 -6.87
CA LYS A 21 -3.08 8.90 -6.73
C LYS A 21 -3.42 8.09 -7.97
N SER A 22 -3.20 8.65 -9.16
CA SER A 22 -3.44 7.94 -10.43
C SER A 22 -2.55 6.72 -10.58
N LYS A 23 -1.30 6.80 -10.15
CA LYS A 23 -0.39 5.66 -10.18
C LYS A 23 -0.89 4.53 -9.27
N VAL A 24 -1.36 4.88 -8.08
CA VAL A 24 -1.90 3.89 -7.15
C VAL A 24 -3.17 3.26 -7.70
N GLU A 25 -4.03 4.03 -8.34
CA GLU A 25 -5.24 3.48 -8.97
C GLU A 25 -4.89 2.42 -10.01
N LYS A 26 -3.87 2.68 -10.80
CA LYS A 26 -3.40 1.72 -11.80
C LYS A 26 -2.86 0.45 -11.15
N ILE A 27 -2.06 0.61 -10.12
CA ILE A 27 -1.52 -0.53 -9.36
C ILE A 27 -2.65 -1.33 -8.74
N MET A 28 -3.59 -0.68 -8.06
CA MET A 28 -4.71 -1.33 -7.41
C MET A 28 -5.58 -2.08 -8.41
N SER A 29 -5.88 -1.47 -9.56
CA SER A 29 -6.66 -2.11 -10.61
C SER A 29 -5.99 -3.39 -11.08
N THR A 30 -4.68 -3.35 -11.29
CA THR A 30 -3.93 -4.52 -11.74
C THR A 30 -3.96 -5.63 -10.68
N LEU A 31 -3.64 -5.29 -9.44
CA LEU A 31 -3.57 -6.29 -8.38
C LEU A 31 -4.93 -6.93 -8.11
N VAL A 32 -5.97 -6.12 -8.00
CA VAL A 32 -7.31 -6.63 -7.72
C VAL A 32 -7.82 -7.52 -8.85
N THR A 33 -7.55 -7.12 -10.09
CA THR A 33 -8.00 -7.87 -11.27
C THR A 33 -7.24 -9.19 -11.43
N MET A 34 -5.92 -9.15 -11.20
CA MET A 34 -5.05 -10.29 -11.52
C MET A 34 -4.87 -11.26 -10.37
N ASP A 35 -5.20 -10.85 -9.15
CA ASP A 35 -4.98 -11.71 -7.98
C ASP A 35 -6.21 -11.73 -7.05
N PRO A 36 -7.13 -12.66 -7.29
CA PRO A 36 -8.31 -12.79 -6.42
C PRO A 36 -8.04 -13.48 -5.09
N ALA A 37 -6.81 -13.95 -4.86
CA ALA A 37 -6.48 -14.67 -3.61
C ALA A 37 -6.23 -13.74 -2.43
N HIS A 38 -6.00 -12.44 -2.68
CA HIS A 38 -5.75 -11.45 -1.64
C HIS A 38 -6.72 -10.29 -1.74
N VAL A 39 -6.88 -9.57 -0.64
CA VAL A 39 -7.66 -8.33 -0.61
C VAL A 39 -6.67 -7.19 -0.44
N TYR A 40 -6.67 -6.26 -1.37
CA TYR A 40 -5.74 -5.13 -1.38
C TYR A 40 -6.40 -3.88 -0.83
N VAL A 41 -5.67 -3.16 0.03
CA VAL A 41 -6.16 -1.90 0.59
C VAL A 41 -5.13 -0.80 0.35
N SER A 42 -5.60 0.40 0.11
CA SER A 42 -4.75 1.57 -0.17
C SER A 42 -5.18 2.72 0.72
N PRO A 43 -4.28 3.24 1.59
CA PRO A 43 -4.65 4.36 2.45
C PRO A 43 -5.01 5.61 1.66
N ILE A 44 -4.41 5.81 0.48
CA ILE A 44 -4.74 6.94 -0.37
C ILE A 44 -6.20 6.89 -0.78
N HIS A 45 -6.72 5.71 -1.11
CA HIS A 45 -8.11 5.54 -1.52
C HIS A 45 -9.07 5.51 -0.33
N ASN A 46 -8.59 5.13 0.84
CA ASN A 46 -9.41 5.14 2.06
C ASN A 46 -9.49 6.52 2.69
N PHE A 47 -8.38 7.25 2.76
CA PHE A 47 -8.26 8.47 3.56
C PHE A 47 -7.73 9.67 2.79
N GLY A 48 -7.36 9.51 1.52
CA GLY A 48 -6.69 10.56 0.75
C GLY A 48 -7.52 11.83 0.59
N MET A 49 -8.84 11.71 0.69
CA MET A 49 -9.73 12.87 0.63
C MET A 49 -9.58 13.79 1.84
N VAL A 50 -8.98 13.28 2.92
CA VAL A 50 -8.69 14.09 4.13
C VAL A 50 -7.19 13.98 4.37
N TYR A 51 -6.44 14.81 3.65
CA TYR A 51 -4.99 14.75 3.74
C TYR A 51 -4.49 15.66 4.88
N PHE A 52 -3.66 15.08 5.76
CA PHE A 52 -3.17 15.74 6.96
C PHE A 52 -1.76 16.28 6.76
N ASP A 53 -1.60 17.30 5.92
CA ASP A 53 -0.26 17.82 5.62
C ASP A 53 0.37 18.56 6.81
N LYS A 54 -0.46 19.15 7.69
CA LYS A 54 0.01 19.87 8.88
C LYS A 54 -0.04 19.05 10.16
N GLU A 55 -0.71 17.90 10.12
CA GLU A 55 -0.82 16.99 11.26
C GLU A 55 -0.38 15.60 10.80
N TYR A 56 0.86 15.53 10.35
CA TYR A 56 1.38 14.34 9.70
C TYR A 56 1.30 13.10 10.58
N ALA A 57 1.64 13.26 11.87
CA ALA A 57 1.58 12.14 12.81
C ALA A 57 0.16 11.59 12.95
N LYS A 58 -0.85 12.45 12.91
CA LYS A 58 -2.25 12.04 12.99
C LYS A 58 -2.66 11.22 11.76
N GLY A 59 -2.26 11.69 10.58
CA GLY A 59 -2.55 10.96 9.35
C GLY A 59 -1.84 9.62 9.32
N LEU A 60 -0.59 9.58 9.76
CA LEU A 60 0.18 8.34 9.82
C LEU A 60 -0.46 7.36 10.81
N GLU A 61 -0.92 7.83 11.95
CA GLU A 61 -1.57 6.97 12.94
C GLU A 61 -2.80 6.27 12.35
N ILE A 62 -3.61 6.99 11.59
CA ILE A 62 -4.78 6.41 10.93
C ILE A 62 -4.34 5.30 9.95
N CYS A 63 -3.32 5.58 9.17
CA CYS A 63 -2.78 4.59 8.21
C CYS A 63 -2.21 3.37 8.93
N LEU A 64 -1.53 3.56 10.04
CA LEU A 64 -0.96 2.45 10.80
C LEU A 64 -2.05 1.57 11.42
N ASN A 65 -3.19 2.14 11.78
CA ASN A 65 -4.34 1.36 12.26
C ASN A 65 -4.87 0.44 11.14
N LEU A 66 -4.92 0.93 9.92
CA LEU A 66 -5.31 0.09 8.79
C LEU A 66 -4.26 -1.00 8.54
N LEU A 67 -2.99 -0.60 8.54
CA LEU A 67 -1.88 -1.51 8.29
C LEU A 67 -1.83 -2.64 9.33
N GLU A 68 -2.20 -2.34 10.58
CA GLU A 68 -2.21 -3.34 11.64
C GLU A 68 -3.09 -4.55 11.29
N GLN A 69 -4.15 -4.33 10.52
CA GLN A 69 -5.07 -5.39 10.09
C GLN A 69 -4.54 -6.20 8.92
N CYS A 70 -3.42 -5.80 8.34
CA CYS A 70 -2.90 -6.43 7.13
C CYS A 70 -1.82 -7.45 7.44
N LYS A 71 -1.75 -8.50 6.64
CA LYS A 71 -0.72 -9.53 6.76
C LYS A 71 0.63 -9.01 6.28
N GLY A 72 0.63 -8.20 5.24
CA GLY A 72 1.85 -7.70 4.64
C GLY A 72 1.66 -6.35 3.98
N ILE A 73 2.77 -5.79 3.54
CA ILE A 73 2.84 -4.48 2.90
C ILE A 73 3.59 -4.60 1.57
N ILE A 74 3.11 -3.90 0.57
CA ILE A 74 3.79 -3.73 -0.71
C ILE A 74 4.27 -2.28 -0.80
N LEU A 75 5.57 -2.10 -0.97
CA LEU A 75 6.18 -0.78 -1.07
C LEU A 75 6.34 -0.40 -2.53
N CYS A 76 5.68 0.67 -2.94
CA CYS A 76 5.60 1.07 -4.35
C CYS A 76 6.24 2.42 -4.60
N GLY A 77 6.68 2.63 -5.85
CA GLY A 77 7.22 3.90 -6.29
C GLY A 77 8.46 4.32 -5.49
N ASP A 78 8.61 5.61 -5.30
CA ASP A 78 9.76 6.19 -4.60
C ASP A 78 9.51 6.22 -3.08
N TRP A 79 9.18 5.07 -2.54
CA TRP A 79 8.78 4.94 -1.14
C TRP A 79 9.88 5.35 -0.15
N GLN A 80 11.16 5.16 -0.53
CA GLN A 80 12.28 5.49 0.36
C GLN A 80 12.38 6.99 0.65
N HIS A 81 11.78 7.82 -0.17
CA HIS A 81 11.78 9.27 0.01
C HIS A 81 10.45 9.79 0.54
N SER A 82 9.56 8.91 0.96
CA SER A 82 8.26 9.27 1.50
C SER A 82 8.23 8.99 3.00
N LYS A 83 8.00 10.02 3.81
CA LYS A 83 7.92 9.88 5.26
C LYS A 83 6.86 8.88 5.68
N GLY A 84 5.70 8.92 5.02
CA GLY A 84 4.61 8.00 5.31
C GLY A 84 4.98 6.57 5.01
N CYS A 85 5.55 6.32 3.84
CA CYS A 85 5.96 4.98 3.46
C CYS A 85 7.07 4.45 4.38
N ILE A 86 8.03 5.30 4.76
CA ILE A 86 9.08 4.93 5.71
C ILE A 86 8.47 4.55 7.06
N GLY A 87 7.52 5.33 7.55
CA GLY A 87 6.83 5.03 8.81
C GLY A 87 6.09 3.70 8.74
N GLU A 88 5.41 3.45 7.64
CA GLU A 88 4.68 2.20 7.42
C GLU A 88 5.62 1.01 7.29
N TRP A 89 6.75 1.19 6.62
CA TRP A 89 7.78 0.17 6.51
C TRP A 89 8.38 -0.16 7.89
N ALA A 90 8.71 0.87 8.67
CA ALA A 90 9.30 0.68 9.99
C ALA A 90 8.32 -0.05 10.94
N TYR A 91 7.05 0.35 10.90
CA TYR A 91 6.01 -0.30 11.68
C TYR A 91 5.87 -1.78 11.27
N SER A 92 5.81 -2.05 9.98
CA SER A 92 5.70 -3.41 9.46
C SER A 92 6.88 -4.28 9.88
N THR A 93 8.08 -3.72 9.84
CA THR A 93 9.30 -4.39 10.29
C THR A 93 9.19 -4.74 11.77
N ALA A 94 8.79 -3.77 12.60
CA ALA A 94 8.68 -3.95 14.05
C ALA A 94 7.62 -4.98 14.42
N ARG A 95 6.56 -5.09 13.61
CA ARG A 95 5.45 -6.02 13.87
C ARG A 95 5.64 -7.38 13.20
N GLY A 96 6.74 -7.59 12.49
CA GLY A 96 7.02 -8.86 11.83
C GLY A 96 6.12 -9.16 10.65
N LYS A 97 5.58 -8.13 9.99
CA LYS A 97 4.73 -8.33 8.82
C LYS A 97 5.58 -8.69 7.60
N GLU A 98 4.95 -9.31 6.61
CA GLU A 98 5.61 -9.58 5.33
C GLU A 98 5.81 -8.26 4.58
N ILE A 99 7.00 -8.09 4.01
CA ILE A 99 7.36 -6.84 3.33
C ILE A 99 7.86 -7.17 1.92
N TYR A 100 7.28 -6.52 0.92
CA TYR A 100 7.66 -6.72 -0.48
C TYR A 100 7.73 -5.38 -1.18
N THR A 101 8.62 -5.28 -2.18
CA THR A 101 8.47 -4.24 -3.19
C THR A 101 7.38 -4.71 -4.17
N LEU A 102 6.85 -3.79 -4.97
CA LEU A 102 5.83 -4.16 -5.94
C LEU A 102 6.34 -5.22 -6.91
N SER A 103 7.57 -5.06 -7.40
CA SER A 103 8.14 -6.00 -8.34
C SER A 103 8.33 -7.40 -7.70
N GLU A 104 8.77 -7.46 -6.45
CA GLU A 104 8.88 -8.72 -5.72
C GLU A 104 7.53 -9.40 -5.57
N TRP A 105 6.50 -8.63 -5.22
CA TRP A 105 5.16 -9.17 -5.04
C TRP A 105 4.59 -9.71 -6.35
N MET A 106 4.70 -8.93 -7.42
CA MET A 106 4.19 -9.35 -8.72
C MET A 106 4.88 -10.63 -9.20
N SER A 107 6.18 -10.72 -8.98
CA SER A 107 6.94 -11.92 -9.32
C SER A 107 6.47 -13.12 -8.49
N LYS A 108 6.29 -12.94 -7.19
CA LYS A 108 5.84 -13.99 -6.28
C LYS A 108 4.45 -14.50 -6.67
N GLN A 109 3.55 -13.60 -7.03
CA GLN A 109 2.18 -13.96 -7.40
C GLN A 109 2.04 -14.32 -8.88
N LYS A 110 3.14 -14.29 -9.62
CA LYS A 110 3.17 -14.61 -11.05
C LYS A 110 2.23 -13.72 -11.87
N ILE A 111 2.20 -12.44 -11.53
CA ILE A 111 1.45 -11.44 -12.27
C ILE A 111 2.34 -10.94 -13.39
N GLY A 112 1.99 -11.27 -14.63
CA GLY A 112 2.82 -11.01 -15.80
C GLY A 112 2.60 -9.68 -16.48
N ILE A 113 1.90 -8.74 -15.83
CA ILE A 113 1.59 -7.45 -16.41
C ILE A 113 2.56 -6.41 -15.86
N GLU A 114 3.16 -5.62 -16.76
CA GLU A 114 3.99 -4.50 -16.37
C GLU A 114 3.12 -3.38 -15.82
N VAL A 115 3.48 -2.89 -14.65
CA VAL A 115 2.85 -1.74 -14.05
C VAL A 115 3.86 -0.62 -14.04
N ASP A 116 3.51 0.48 -14.70
CA ASP A 116 4.35 1.66 -14.77
C ASP A 116 4.19 2.47 -13.48
N ILE A 117 5.20 2.44 -12.64
CA ILE A 117 5.17 3.08 -11.33
C ILE A 117 6.28 4.10 -11.17
#